data_15ab5dad33dfaac7272d7bc99ec22cb1
#
_entry.id   15ab5dad33dfaac7272d7bc99ec22cb1
#
_cell.length_a   1.000
_cell.length_b   1.000
_cell.length_c   1.000
_cell.angle_alpha   90.00
_cell.angle_beta   90.00
_cell.angle_gamma   90.00
#
_symmetry.space_group_name_H-M   'P 1'
#
loop_
_entity.id
_entity.type
_entity.pdbx_description
1 polymer ?
#
loop_
_entity_poly.entity_id
_entity_poly.type
_entity_poly.pdbx_seq_one_letter_code
_entity_poly.pdbx_strand_id
1 'polypeptide(L)'
;MSSSTNDAGNNAGNRKLDLPGPIAFVMGGGASLGAAQVGMLQALSEFGVKPDLIVGTSVGALNGAFLASDLAGGGNRLSHIWPTITKEQIFPGSPWQSIRSLRIDKTHLYSNDGLAEFIDAHLPADDLEDLEVPFAAMA
;
A
#
# COMPACT_ATOMS: atom_id res chain seq x y z
N MET A 1 32.23 -46.26 6.07
CA MET A 1 32.10 -45.11 5.15
C MET A 1 30.66 -44.67 5.12
N SER A 2 30.33 -43.70 5.96
CA SER A 2 28.96 -43.19 6.12
C SER A 2 28.91 -41.83 5.44
N SER A 3 28.20 -41.71 4.34
CA SER A 3 27.94 -40.45 3.62
C SER A 3 26.82 -39.70 4.28
N SER A 4 27.14 -38.70 5.07
CA SER A 4 26.19 -37.69 5.51
C SER A 4 25.84 -36.78 4.34
N THR A 5 24.70 -37.01 3.71
CA THR A 5 24.09 -36.08 2.79
C THR A 5 23.57 -34.89 3.56
N ASN A 6 24.16 -33.72 3.28
CA ASN A 6 23.70 -32.42 3.73
C ASN A 6 22.27 -32.18 3.25
N ASP A 7 21.34 -32.22 4.18
CA ASP A 7 19.96 -31.73 3.99
C ASP A 7 19.93 -30.21 4.28
N ALA A 8 20.55 -29.42 3.41
CA ALA A 8 20.52 -27.96 3.42
C ALA A 8 19.50 -27.42 2.39
N GLY A 9 18.45 -28.19 2.14
CA GLY A 9 17.40 -27.89 1.19
C GLY A 9 16.09 -27.48 1.85
N ASN A 10 15.73 -26.23 1.70
CA ASN A 10 14.32 -25.77 1.75
C ASN A 10 13.70 -25.45 3.12
N ASN A 11 14.29 -24.55 3.88
CA ASN A 11 13.59 -23.94 5.01
C ASN A 11 13.38 -22.42 4.81
N ALA A 12 13.16 -21.98 3.57
CA ALA A 12 12.85 -20.58 3.25
C ALA A 12 11.36 -20.23 3.44
N GLY A 13 10.48 -21.23 3.63
CA GLY A 13 9.03 -21.07 3.52
C GLY A 13 8.27 -20.73 4.80
N ASN A 14 8.91 -20.57 5.96
CA ASN A 14 8.13 -20.29 7.19
C ASN A 14 8.91 -19.49 8.25
N ARG A 15 9.63 -18.45 7.84
CA ARG A 15 10.25 -17.51 8.78
C ARG A 15 9.23 -16.46 9.17
N LYS A 16 8.46 -16.69 10.20
CA LYS A 16 7.71 -15.63 10.86
C LYS A 16 8.67 -14.75 11.65
N LEU A 17 8.56 -13.44 11.47
CA LEU A 17 9.27 -12.47 12.32
C LEU A 17 8.43 -12.22 13.56
N ASP A 18 9.04 -12.43 14.72
CA ASP A 18 8.47 -12.06 16.01
C ASP A 18 8.94 -10.66 16.37
N LEU A 19 8.15 -9.66 16.03
CA LEU A 19 8.45 -8.25 16.31
C LEU A 19 7.63 -7.79 17.52
N PRO A 20 8.22 -6.98 18.41
CA PRO A 20 7.47 -6.40 19.51
C PRO A 20 6.43 -5.42 18.99
N GLY A 21 5.19 -5.54 19.47
CA GLY A 21 4.12 -4.59 19.16
C GLY A 21 4.13 -3.35 20.09
N PRO A 22 3.36 -2.30 19.79
CA PRO A 22 2.56 -2.18 18.57
C PRO A 22 3.38 -1.87 17.32
N ILE A 23 2.94 -2.34 16.15
CA ILE A 23 3.60 -2.13 14.86
C ILE A 23 2.80 -1.11 14.03
N ALA A 24 3.45 -0.04 13.60
CA ALA A 24 2.86 0.92 12.68
C ALA A 24 3.50 0.81 11.29
N PHE A 25 2.67 0.74 10.25
CA PHE A 25 3.15 0.90 8.88
C PHE A 25 3.00 2.37 8.48
N VAL A 26 4.14 3.01 8.19
CA VAL A 26 4.18 4.40 7.74
C VAL A 26 4.59 4.43 6.27
N MET A 27 3.65 4.80 5.40
CA MET A 27 3.77 4.68 3.96
C MET A 27 3.86 6.05 3.31
N GLY A 28 5.02 6.35 2.75
CA GLY A 28 5.29 7.64 2.11
C GLY A 28 4.63 7.79 0.74
N GLY A 29 4.49 9.03 0.29
CA GLY A 29 4.14 9.36 -1.08
C GLY A 29 5.27 9.03 -2.06
N GLY A 30 4.98 9.07 -3.38
CA GLY A 30 6.03 8.83 -4.37
C GLY A 30 5.52 8.34 -5.72
N ALA A 31 4.27 8.59 -6.05
CA ALA A 31 3.65 8.21 -7.31
C ALA A 31 3.94 6.74 -7.71
N SER A 32 4.73 6.49 -8.76
CA SER A 32 5.05 5.13 -9.22
C SER A 32 5.83 4.28 -8.21
N LEU A 33 6.44 4.87 -7.19
CA LEU A 33 7.08 4.14 -6.10
C LEU A 33 6.06 3.37 -5.23
N GLY A 34 4.78 3.70 -5.32
CA GLY A 34 3.72 2.93 -4.70
C GLY A 34 3.69 1.46 -5.13
N ALA A 35 4.10 1.14 -6.35
CA ALA A 35 4.24 -0.24 -6.81
C ALA A 35 5.32 -1.01 -6.01
N ALA A 36 6.43 -0.36 -5.64
CA ALA A 36 7.45 -0.97 -4.79
C ALA A 36 6.93 -1.22 -3.37
N GLN A 37 6.08 -0.33 -2.85
CA GLN A 37 5.43 -0.54 -1.55
C GLN A 37 4.59 -1.82 -1.54
N VAL A 38 3.89 -2.13 -2.64
CA VAL A 38 3.11 -3.37 -2.74
C VAL A 38 3.98 -4.61 -2.55
N GLY A 39 5.15 -4.65 -3.20
CA GLY A 39 6.11 -5.74 -3.00
C GLY A 39 6.61 -5.82 -1.55
N MET A 40 6.85 -4.68 -0.90
CA MET A 40 7.21 -4.63 0.52
C MET A 40 6.09 -5.17 1.42
N LEU A 41 4.84 -4.80 1.17
CA LEU A 41 3.68 -5.28 1.91
C LEU A 41 3.48 -6.79 1.76
N GLN A 42 3.68 -7.32 0.56
CA GLN A 42 3.63 -8.77 0.32
C GLN A 42 4.73 -9.49 1.11
N ALA A 43 5.97 -9.00 1.06
CA ALA A 43 7.07 -9.57 1.82
C ALA A 43 6.81 -9.53 3.33
N LEU A 44 6.32 -8.42 3.89
CA LEU A 44 5.95 -8.32 5.30
C LEU A 44 4.86 -9.32 5.67
N SER A 45 3.86 -9.49 4.82
CA SER A 45 2.79 -10.48 5.00
C SER A 45 3.34 -11.91 4.99
N GLU A 46 4.26 -12.25 4.10
CA GLU A 46 4.92 -13.56 4.05
C GLU A 46 5.71 -13.85 5.33
N PHE A 47 6.33 -12.83 5.92
CA PHE A 47 6.99 -12.93 7.21
C PHE A 47 6.03 -12.89 8.41
N GLY A 48 4.72 -12.79 8.16
CA GLY A 48 3.70 -12.76 9.20
C GLY A 48 3.62 -11.45 9.98
N VAL A 49 4.23 -10.38 9.47
CA VAL A 49 4.19 -9.05 10.10
C VAL A 49 2.87 -8.37 9.73
N LYS A 50 2.10 -8.02 10.77
CA LYS A 50 0.83 -7.30 10.63
C LYS A 50 0.92 -5.95 11.34
N PRO A 51 0.35 -4.89 10.76
CA PRO A 51 0.29 -3.60 11.43
C PRO A 51 -0.86 -3.55 12.45
N ASP A 52 -0.64 -2.80 13.53
CA ASP A 52 -1.68 -2.35 14.47
C ASP A 52 -2.22 -0.97 14.09
N LEU A 53 -1.50 -0.23 13.24
CA LEU A 53 -1.84 1.09 12.74
C LEU A 53 -1.22 1.28 11.35
N ILE A 54 -1.94 1.93 10.45
CA ILE A 54 -1.41 2.34 9.14
C ILE A 54 -1.52 3.85 9.00
N VAL A 55 -0.44 4.50 8.60
CA VAL A 55 -0.40 5.93 8.26
C VAL A 55 0.15 6.08 6.85
N GLY A 56 -0.57 6.77 5.99
CA GLY A 56 -0.16 6.93 4.59
C GLY A 56 -0.25 8.36 4.09
N THR A 57 0.61 8.69 3.12
CA THR A 57 0.60 9.99 2.43
C THR A 57 0.53 9.76 0.93
N SER A 58 -0.38 10.45 0.22
CA SER A 58 -0.55 10.33 -1.24
C SER A 58 -0.75 8.87 -1.65
N VAL A 59 0.06 8.32 -2.56
CA VAL A 59 -0.01 6.92 -2.98
C VAL A 59 0.16 5.93 -1.81
N GLY A 60 0.91 6.31 -0.78
CA GLY A 60 1.00 5.52 0.46
C GLY A 60 -0.31 5.49 1.24
N ALA A 61 -1.12 6.57 1.18
CA ALA A 61 -2.47 6.56 1.74
C ALA A 61 -3.38 5.60 0.97
N LEU A 62 -3.30 5.61 -0.36
CA LEU A 62 -4.06 4.69 -1.21
C LEU A 62 -3.72 3.23 -0.87
N ASN A 63 -2.44 2.86 -0.95
CA ASN A 63 -1.99 1.51 -0.62
C ASN A 63 -2.35 1.11 0.83
N GLY A 64 -2.22 2.08 1.75
CA GLY A 64 -2.55 1.89 3.15
C GLY A 64 -4.02 1.62 3.38
N ALA A 65 -4.93 2.33 2.71
CA ALA A 65 -6.36 2.10 2.80
C ALA A 65 -6.75 0.69 2.31
N PHE A 66 -6.20 0.26 1.17
CA PHE A 66 -6.41 -1.11 0.67
C PHE A 66 -5.90 -2.18 1.63
N LEU A 67 -4.76 -1.96 2.27
CA LEU A 67 -4.25 -2.90 3.27
C LEU A 67 -5.10 -2.87 4.54
N ALA A 68 -5.52 -1.67 4.99
CA ALA A 68 -6.34 -1.52 6.19
C ALA A 68 -7.73 -2.13 6.04
N SER A 69 -8.29 -2.17 4.83
CA SER A 69 -9.58 -2.78 4.55
C SER A 69 -9.55 -4.32 4.47
N ASP A 70 -8.38 -4.91 4.25
CA ASP A 70 -8.20 -6.36 4.16
C ASP A 70 -6.72 -6.69 4.42
N LEU A 71 -6.38 -6.95 5.67
CA LEU A 71 -5.00 -7.27 6.07
C LEU A 71 -4.47 -8.57 5.45
N ALA A 72 -5.34 -9.50 5.11
CA ALA A 72 -4.96 -10.79 4.55
C ALA A 72 -4.78 -10.73 3.02
N GLY A 73 -5.68 -10.05 2.33
CA GLY A 73 -5.75 -10.02 0.87
C GLY A 73 -5.35 -8.70 0.23
N GLY A 74 -5.29 -7.59 0.99
CA GLY A 74 -5.07 -6.23 0.46
C GLY A 74 -3.77 -6.10 -0.34
N GLY A 75 -2.67 -6.67 0.13
CA GLY A 75 -1.41 -6.69 -0.61
C GLY A 75 -1.51 -7.45 -1.95
N ASN A 76 -2.25 -8.55 -1.97
CA ASN A 76 -2.50 -9.31 -3.19
C ASN A 76 -3.40 -8.53 -4.15
N ARG A 77 -4.47 -7.93 -3.64
CA ARG A 77 -5.37 -7.09 -4.42
C ARG A 77 -4.61 -5.93 -5.09
N LEU A 78 -3.78 -5.23 -4.33
CA LEU A 78 -2.93 -4.17 -4.86
C LEU A 78 -2.00 -4.66 -5.98
N SER A 79 -1.42 -5.85 -5.87
CA SER A 79 -0.54 -6.38 -6.92
C SER A 79 -1.26 -6.64 -8.25
N HIS A 80 -2.55 -6.93 -8.22
CA HIS A 80 -3.39 -7.06 -9.41
C HIS A 80 -3.88 -5.72 -9.96
N ILE A 81 -4.11 -4.76 -9.08
CA ILE A 81 -4.61 -3.42 -9.45
C ILE A 81 -3.48 -2.57 -10.04
N TRP A 82 -2.30 -2.55 -9.42
CA TRP A 82 -1.19 -1.69 -9.84
C TRP A 82 -0.80 -1.78 -11.32
N PRO A 83 -0.75 -2.97 -11.96
CA PRO A 83 -0.47 -3.06 -13.40
C PRO A 83 -1.55 -2.45 -14.30
N THR A 84 -2.77 -2.28 -13.79
CA THR A 84 -3.91 -1.73 -14.55
C THR A 84 -4.07 -0.23 -14.38
N ILE A 85 -3.43 0.35 -13.36
CA ILE A 85 -3.49 1.78 -13.08
C ILE A 85 -2.72 2.55 -14.14
N THR A 86 -3.39 3.44 -14.86
CA THR A 86 -2.73 4.44 -15.70
C THR A 86 -2.56 5.75 -14.94
N LYS A 87 -1.52 6.53 -15.31
CA LYS A 87 -1.28 7.85 -14.71
C LYS A 87 -2.49 8.76 -14.87
N GLU A 88 -3.16 8.65 -15.99
CA GLU A 88 -4.31 9.45 -16.38
C GLU A 88 -5.54 9.17 -15.53
N GLN A 89 -5.68 7.95 -15.01
CA GLN A 89 -6.79 7.57 -14.13
C GLN A 89 -6.65 8.13 -12.73
N ILE A 90 -5.44 8.17 -12.18
CA ILE A 90 -5.22 8.65 -10.81
C ILE A 90 -4.81 10.11 -10.77
N PHE A 91 -4.13 10.60 -11.80
CA PHE A 91 -3.62 11.97 -11.89
C PHE A 91 -3.99 12.60 -13.25
N PRO A 92 -5.26 12.83 -13.55
CA PRO A 92 -5.65 13.43 -14.83
C PRO A 92 -5.03 14.82 -14.94
N GLY A 93 -4.17 15.00 -15.95
CA GLY A 93 -3.73 16.33 -16.39
C GLY A 93 -2.46 16.89 -15.78
N SER A 94 -1.64 16.12 -15.08
CA SER A 94 -0.43 16.69 -14.49
C SER A 94 0.87 15.95 -14.80
N PRO A 95 1.83 16.64 -15.45
CA PRO A 95 3.25 16.34 -15.24
C PRO A 95 3.64 16.73 -13.80
N TRP A 96 4.63 16.08 -13.27
CA TRP A 96 5.26 16.29 -11.96
C TRP A 96 5.50 17.75 -11.50
N GLN A 97 5.24 18.74 -12.32
CA GLN A 97 5.36 20.16 -11.99
C GLN A 97 4.33 20.64 -10.96
N SER A 98 3.19 19.98 -10.85
CA SER A 98 2.11 20.42 -9.96
C SER A 98 2.34 20.13 -8.48
N ILE A 99 3.19 19.16 -8.12
CA ILE A 99 3.59 18.97 -6.71
C ILE A 99 4.40 20.15 -6.19
N ARG A 100 5.09 20.86 -7.10
CA ARG A 100 5.85 22.08 -6.75
C ARG A 100 4.96 23.32 -6.74
N SER A 101 3.83 23.31 -7.45
CA SER A 101 2.88 24.42 -7.53
C SER A 101 1.80 24.38 -6.43
N LEU A 102 1.63 23.29 -5.71
CA LEU A 102 0.75 23.20 -4.53
C LEU A 102 1.11 24.19 -3.41
N ARG A 103 2.24 24.87 -3.52
CA ARG A 103 2.66 25.95 -2.60
C ARG A 103 2.21 27.35 -3.00
N ILE A 104 1.66 27.57 -4.19
CA ILE A 104 1.55 28.96 -4.73
C ILE A 104 0.12 29.38 -5.13
N ASP A 105 -0.81 28.48 -5.51
CA ASP A 105 -2.14 28.93 -5.93
C ASP A 105 -3.28 28.03 -5.44
N LYS A 106 -4.10 28.61 -4.55
CA LYS A 106 -5.27 27.99 -3.92
C LYS A 106 -6.54 27.94 -4.79
N THR A 107 -6.48 28.10 -6.11
CA THR A 107 -7.66 28.40 -6.92
C THR A 107 -7.96 27.49 -8.09
N HIS A 108 -7.28 26.40 -8.30
CA HIS A 108 -7.71 25.43 -9.31
C HIS A 108 -7.95 24.07 -8.70
N LEU A 109 -9.24 23.79 -8.49
CA LEU A 109 -9.76 22.47 -8.21
C LEU A 109 -9.36 21.52 -9.35
N TYR A 110 -8.32 20.72 -9.13
CA TYR A 110 -8.20 19.50 -9.89
C TYR A 110 -9.35 18.60 -9.46
N SER A 111 -10.15 18.14 -10.43
CA SER A 111 -11.18 17.16 -10.17
C SER A 111 -10.51 15.88 -9.65
N ASN A 112 -10.80 15.52 -8.41
CA ASN A 112 -10.39 14.24 -7.83
C ASN A 112 -11.34 13.10 -8.24
N ASP A 113 -12.21 13.35 -9.21
CA ASP A 113 -13.28 12.43 -9.60
C ASP A 113 -12.71 11.06 -10.00
N GLY A 114 -11.63 11.03 -10.79
CA GLY A 114 -11.01 9.78 -11.20
C GLY A 114 -10.41 8.98 -10.04
N LEU A 115 -9.87 9.64 -9.03
CA LEU A 115 -9.37 8.99 -7.82
C LEU A 115 -10.53 8.48 -6.95
N ALA A 116 -11.59 9.29 -6.81
CA ALA A 116 -12.77 8.89 -6.06
C ALA A 116 -13.44 7.67 -6.72
N GLU A 117 -13.71 7.71 -8.02
CA GLU A 117 -14.24 6.57 -8.78
C GLU A 117 -13.36 5.32 -8.64
N PHE A 118 -12.04 5.49 -8.64
CA PHE A 118 -11.12 4.38 -8.48
C PHE A 118 -11.23 3.76 -7.08
N ILE A 119 -11.30 4.59 -6.04
CA ILE A 119 -11.46 4.13 -4.66
C ILE A 119 -12.79 3.41 -4.50
N ASP A 120 -13.90 4.02 -4.93
CA ASP A 120 -15.25 3.45 -4.86
C ASP A 120 -15.37 2.11 -5.60
N ALA A 121 -14.68 1.98 -6.73
CA ALA A 121 -14.72 0.75 -7.54
C ALA A 121 -13.89 -0.41 -6.96
N HIS A 122 -12.87 -0.12 -6.16
CA HIS A 122 -11.86 -1.12 -5.82
C HIS A 122 -11.64 -1.30 -4.31
N LEU A 123 -11.94 -0.30 -3.48
CA LEU A 123 -11.80 -0.41 -2.03
C LEU A 123 -13.00 -1.16 -1.45
N PRO A 124 -12.80 -2.22 -0.66
CA PRO A 124 -13.92 -3.01 -0.12
C PRO A 124 -14.61 -2.38 1.10
N ALA A 125 -14.19 -1.20 1.55
CA ALA A 125 -14.76 -0.50 2.68
C ALA A 125 -15.40 0.82 2.21
N ASP A 126 -16.61 1.09 2.64
CA ASP A 126 -17.34 2.32 2.33
C ASP A 126 -16.99 3.45 3.32
N ASP A 127 -16.71 3.10 4.57
CA ASP A 127 -16.35 4.03 5.65
C ASP A 127 -15.03 3.65 6.32
N LEU A 128 -14.37 4.65 6.96
CA LEU A 128 -13.11 4.42 7.69
C LEU A 128 -13.30 3.54 8.92
N GLU A 129 -14.51 3.50 9.47
CA GLU A 129 -14.89 2.66 10.59
C GLU A 129 -14.97 1.17 10.22
N ASP A 130 -15.10 0.85 8.94
CA ASP A 130 -15.17 -0.53 8.44
C ASP A 130 -13.79 -1.15 8.19
N LEU A 131 -12.73 -0.39 8.40
CA LEU A 131 -11.35 -0.87 8.23
C LEU A 131 -10.94 -1.84 9.34
N GLU A 132 -10.19 -2.89 8.99
CA GLU A 132 -9.75 -3.91 9.96
C GLU A 132 -8.73 -3.36 10.98
N VAL A 133 -8.01 -2.30 10.63
CA VAL A 133 -7.04 -1.62 11.51
C VAL A 133 -7.19 -0.11 11.42
N PRO A 134 -6.85 0.63 12.48
CA PRO A 134 -6.80 2.09 12.46
C PRO A 134 -5.95 2.62 11.31
N PHE A 135 -6.50 3.58 10.58
CA PHE A 135 -5.86 4.18 9.41
C PHE A 135 -5.91 5.70 9.49
N ALA A 136 -4.82 6.35 9.06
CA ALA A 136 -4.74 7.79 8.91
C ALA A 136 -4.13 8.18 7.56
N ALA A 137 -4.83 9.00 6.80
CA ALA A 137 -4.33 9.62 5.60
C ALA A 137 -3.81 11.03 5.90
N MET A 138 -2.58 11.31 5.45
CA MET A 138 -1.98 12.65 5.50
C MET A 138 -2.11 13.31 4.14
N ALA A 139 -2.68 14.49 4.10
CA ALA A 139 -2.86 15.31 2.91
C ALA A 139 -1.77 16.40 2.80
#